data_79889c97097fade5a6431c8f259015be
#
_entry.id   79889c97097fade5a6431c8f259015be
#
_cell.length_a   1.000
_cell.length_b   1.000
_cell.length_c   1.000
_cell.angle_alpha   90.00
_cell.angle_beta   90.00
_cell.angle_gamma   90.00
#
_symmetry.space_group_name_H-M   'P 1'
#
loop_
_entity.id
_entity.type
_entity.pdbx_description
1 polymer ?
#
loop_
_entity_poly.entity_id
_entity_poly.type
_entity_poly.pdbx_seq_one_letter_code
_entity_poly.pdbx_strand_id
1 'polypeptide(L)'
;MLGALNRHGIRAVHATGSKSFTLTLRDNVEKVNRRAARSFSYFNSYTHATPHDIDVLICDEAHRLRETSDRRRHFDGPRQGRPQVQELIEAAAVPVFLLDEHQLVRRGEVGSVRLIHDAANDMGVKVQQIDLRHQFRCGGCPEYVTWVEQLLGLGWEHGPQPWRPLETFELYVARTPAGMEDFLRAKQDEGRTARMAAGFCWPWSDPLADGTLVEDVQIGDWRRPWNSRAEREKNGVPPSSLWATHPAGFGQVGCIYTAQGFEYDYAGVIFGEDLVWRGEGWQANRQANKDSQVNGAPRFGELVRNTYRVLATRGMSGAVLFSKDPETNHMFERLGIPLLSGRGSRGWR
;
A
#
# COMPACT_ATOMS: atom_id res chain seq x y z
N MET A 1 -0.35 21.88 -5.24
CA MET A 1 -0.75 22.59 -4.00
C MET A 1 0.46 23.19 -3.29
N LEU A 2 1.41 22.43 -2.73
CA LEU A 2 2.58 22.91 -1.97
C LEU A 2 3.34 24.05 -2.68
N GLY A 3 3.76 23.85 -3.93
CA GLY A 3 4.50 24.87 -4.69
C GLY A 3 3.68 26.12 -5.02
N ALA A 4 2.36 26.01 -5.16
CA ALA A 4 1.49 27.18 -5.35
C ALA A 4 1.42 28.02 -4.08
N LEU A 5 1.19 27.41 -2.92
CA LEU A 5 1.15 28.10 -1.63
C LEU A 5 2.47 28.84 -1.34
N ASN A 6 3.61 28.15 -1.51
CA ASN A 6 4.92 28.75 -1.30
C ASN A 6 5.23 29.92 -2.26
N ARG A 7 4.72 29.91 -3.51
CA ARG A 7 4.85 31.06 -4.44
C ARG A 7 4.05 32.28 -3.97
N HIS A 8 2.95 32.06 -3.25
CA HIS A 8 2.16 33.15 -2.65
C HIS A 8 2.68 33.62 -1.28
N GLY A 9 3.87 33.17 -0.87
CA GLY A 9 4.46 33.57 0.41
C GLY A 9 3.92 32.82 1.62
N ILE A 10 3.02 31.85 1.42
CA ILE A 10 2.46 31.01 2.48
C ILE A 10 3.47 29.89 2.80
N ARG A 11 3.91 29.80 4.04
CA ARG A 11 4.84 28.77 4.51
C ARG A 11 4.11 27.41 4.58
N ALA A 12 4.10 26.69 3.46
CA ALA A 12 3.50 25.38 3.38
C ALA A 12 4.55 24.27 3.46
N VAL A 13 4.25 23.21 4.22
CA VAL A 13 5.10 22.04 4.41
C VAL A 13 4.29 20.77 4.16
N HIS A 14 4.91 19.80 3.49
CA HIS A 14 4.38 18.47 3.30
C HIS A 14 5.00 17.53 4.33
N ALA A 15 4.19 16.80 5.06
CA ALA A 15 4.61 15.82 6.04
C ALA A 15 3.96 14.45 5.77
N THR A 16 4.68 13.38 6.06
CA THR A 16 4.16 12.00 5.91
C THR A 16 4.55 11.13 7.09
N GLY A 17 3.80 10.05 7.33
CA GLY A 17 4.12 9.02 8.32
C GLY A 17 5.28 8.09 7.92
N SER A 18 5.86 8.22 6.70
CA SER A 18 6.95 7.39 6.20
C SER A 18 8.27 8.14 6.14
N LYS A 19 9.20 7.79 7.05
CA LYS A 19 10.56 8.38 7.06
C LYS A 19 11.32 8.09 5.76
N SER A 20 11.25 6.86 5.25
CA SER A 20 11.95 6.47 4.01
C SER A 20 11.44 7.25 2.82
N PHE A 21 10.12 7.38 2.67
CA PHE A 21 9.50 8.16 1.60
C PHE A 21 9.89 9.65 1.68
N THR A 22 9.85 10.23 2.88
CA THR A 22 10.29 11.62 3.10
C THR A 22 11.74 11.84 2.69
N LEU A 23 12.65 10.92 3.03
CA LEU A 23 14.06 11.02 2.66
C LEU A 23 14.23 10.93 1.14
N THR A 24 13.57 9.97 0.48
CA THR A 24 13.62 9.82 -0.98
C THR A 24 13.10 11.08 -1.69
N LEU A 25 11.99 11.67 -1.22
CA LEU A 25 11.48 12.94 -1.75
C LEU A 25 12.49 14.07 -1.58
N ARG A 26 13.06 14.20 -0.39
CA ARG A 26 14.09 15.22 -0.13
C ARG A 26 15.28 15.07 -1.05
N ASP A 27 15.83 13.89 -1.17
CA ASP A 27 17.01 13.61 -2.01
C ASP A 27 16.74 13.93 -3.49
N ASN A 28 15.56 13.58 -3.99
CA ASN A 28 15.18 13.87 -5.38
C ASN A 28 14.98 15.36 -5.62
N VAL A 29 14.32 16.05 -4.69
CA VAL A 29 14.06 17.50 -4.80
C VAL A 29 15.36 18.29 -4.57
N GLU A 30 16.23 17.86 -3.68
CA GLU A 30 17.51 18.54 -3.39
C GLU A 30 18.42 18.62 -4.61
N LYS A 31 18.41 17.61 -5.48
CA LYS A 31 19.14 17.60 -6.77
C LYS A 31 18.75 18.76 -7.69
N VAL A 32 17.51 19.26 -7.57
CA VAL A 32 16.96 20.33 -8.39
C VAL A 32 16.91 21.65 -7.61
N ASN A 33 16.46 21.60 -6.35
CA ASN A 33 16.27 22.79 -5.51
C ASN A 33 16.42 22.45 -4.02
N ARG A 34 17.59 22.74 -3.47
CA ARG A 34 17.90 22.48 -2.06
C ARG A 34 16.96 23.20 -1.08
N ARG A 35 16.47 24.39 -1.43
CA ARG A 35 15.51 25.13 -0.57
C ARG A 35 14.15 24.46 -0.54
N ALA A 36 13.68 23.95 -1.69
CA ALA A 36 12.40 23.25 -1.79
C ALA A 36 12.42 21.91 -1.03
N ALA A 37 13.56 21.24 -0.90
CA ALA A 37 13.69 20.01 -0.13
C ALA A 37 13.32 20.17 1.36
N ARG A 38 13.46 21.38 1.92
CA ARG A 38 13.09 21.69 3.31
C ARG A 38 11.56 21.72 3.53
N SER A 39 10.78 21.79 2.46
CA SER A 39 9.30 21.73 2.53
C SER A 39 8.76 20.31 2.70
N PHE A 40 9.62 19.30 2.83
CA PHE A 40 9.21 17.91 3.09
C PHE A 40 9.68 17.48 4.47
N SER A 41 8.78 16.90 5.26
CA SER A 41 9.06 16.52 6.65
C SER A 41 8.41 15.17 7.00
N TYR A 42 8.62 14.72 8.21
CA TYR A 42 8.09 13.49 8.77
C TYR A 42 7.24 13.82 10.00
N PHE A 43 6.14 13.12 10.24
CA PHE A 43 5.20 13.44 11.33
C PHE A 43 5.88 13.61 12.70
N ASN A 44 6.83 12.75 13.06
CA ASN A 44 7.55 12.88 14.33
C ASN A 44 8.47 14.12 14.42
N SER A 45 8.64 14.89 13.33
CA SER A 45 9.39 16.16 13.39
C SER A 45 8.64 17.24 14.18
N TYR A 46 7.35 17.02 14.48
CA TYR A 46 6.48 17.97 15.12
C TYR A 46 6.22 17.69 16.61
N THR A 47 6.87 16.68 17.19
CA THR A 47 6.70 16.30 18.62
C THR A 47 6.90 17.46 19.59
N HIS A 48 7.75 18.43 19.23
CA HIS A 48 8.04 19.63 20.03
C HIS A 48 7.96 20.89 19.17
N ALA A 49 7.06 20.92 18.18
CA ALA A 49 6.90 22.09 17.33
C ALA A 49 6.31 23.27 18.12
N THR A 50 6.74 24.46 17.76
CA THR A 50 6.11 25.67 18.27
C THR A 50 4.69 25.79 17.68
N PRO A 51 3.67 26.08 18.48
CA PRO A 51 2.31 26.23 17.98
C PRO A 51 2.24 27.26 16.84
N HIS A 52 1.55 26.88 15.76
CA HIS A 52 1.31 27.72 14.58
C HIS A 52 2.57 28.26 13.88
N ASP A 53 3.73 27.60 14.04
CA ASP A 53 4.97 27.99 13.34
C ASP A 53 4.88 27.80 11.82
N ILE A 54 3.92 27.05 11.33
CA ILE A 54 3.68 26.75 9.92
C ILE A 54 2.30 27.29 9.53
N ASP A 55 2.18 27.95 8.36
CA ASP A 55 0.87 28.41 7.90
C ASP A 55 -0.01 27.25 7.47
N VAL A 56 0.55 26.32 6.63
CA VAL A 56 -0.18 25.16 6.13
C VAL A 56 0.69 23.89 6.25
N LEU A 57 0.22 22.90 7.01
CA LEU A 57 0.84 21.58 7.12
C LEU A 57 -0.02 20.54 6.38
N ILE A 58 0.50 20.02 5.27
CA ILE A 58 -0.15 18.97 4.50
C ILE A 58 0.32 17.61 5.03
N CYS A 59 -0.51 16.96 5.81
CA CYS A 59 -0.28 15.63 6.36
C CYS A 59 -0.73 14.57 5.35
N ASP A 60 0.17 14.13 4.49
CA ASP A 60 -0.09 13.10 3.50
C ASP A 60 0.02 11.69 4.09
N GLU A 61 -0.73 10.73 3.55
CA GLU A 61 -0.82 9.38 4.11
C GLU A 61 -1.24 9.42 5.61
N ALA A 62 -2.24 10.25 5.96
CA ALA A 62 -2.62 10.47 7.35
C ALA A 62 -3.17 9.21 8.06
N HIS A 63 -3.53 8.15 7.32
CA HIS A 63 -3.82 6.84 7.91
C HIS A 63 -2.61 6.26 8.69
N ARG A 64 -1.38 6.72 8.41
CA ARG A 64 -0.16 6.32 9.14
C ARG A 64 0.09 7.06 10.45
N LEU A 65 -0.84 7.91 10.88
CA LEU A 65 -0.80 8.51 12.21
C LEU A 65 -0.67 7.42 13.29
N ARG A 66 0.08 7.73 14.33
CA ARG A 66 0.29 6.87 15.50
C ARG A 66 -0.43 7.45 16.71
N GLU A 67 -0.68 6.58 17.69
CA GLU A 67 -1.25 7.04 18.96
C GLU A 67 -0.39 8.14 19.58
N THR A 68 0.95 7.98 19.57
CA THR A 68 1.92 8.96 20.06
C THR A 68 3.17 8.97 19.18
N SER A 69 3.89 10.09 19.15
CA SER A 69 5.18 10.22 18.45
C SER A 69 6.32 9.55 19.22
N ASP A 70 6.16 9.27 20.50
CA ASP A 70 7.20 8.65 21.32
C ASP A 70 7.41 7.17 20.89
N ARG A 71 8.65 6.87 20.48
CA ARG A 71 9.08 5.52 20.08
C ARG A 71 9.72 4.73 21.20
N ARG A 72 9.94 5.34 22.36
CA ARG A 72 10.57 4.64 23.48
C ARG A 72 9.59 3.58 23.97
N ARG A 73 9.93 2.33 23.71
CA ARG A 73 9.33 1.19 24.43
C ARG A 73 9.83 1.26 25.86
N HIS A 74 9.09 1.94 26.72
CA HIS A 74 9.25 1.69 28.14
C HIS A 74 8.68 0.30 28.40
N PHE A 75 9.54 -0.59 28.84
CA PHE A 75 9.21 -1.99 29.16
C PHE A 75 8.15 -2.10 30.28
N ASP A 76 7.90 -1.04 31.06
CA ASP A 76 7.10 -1.05 32.27
C ASP A 76 6.23 0.19 32.50
N GLY A 77 5.53 0.73 31.50
CA GLY A 77 4.62 1.84 31.76
C GLY A 77 3.75 2.30 30.59
N PRO A 78 2.65 3.05 30.86
CA PRO A 78 1.83 3.64 29.81
C PRO A 78 2.68 4.60 28.95
N ARG A 79 2.39 4.62 27.65
CA ARG A 79 3.08 5.54 26.71
C ARG A 79 2.90 6.97 27.20
N GLN A 80 3.99 7.61 27.59
CA GLN A 80 4.00 9.03 27.96
C GLN A 80 4.29 9.83 26.69
N GLY A 81 3.27 10.41 26.08
CA GLY A 81 3.40 11.28 24.91
C GLY A 81 2.04 11.84 24.54
N ARG A 82 2.05 13.04 23.96
CA ARG A 82 0.82 13.63 23.39
C ARG A 82 0.39 12.79 22.17
N PRO A 83 -0.91 12.71 21.86
CA PRO A 83 -1.38 12.13 20.62
C PRO A 83 -0.73 12.80 19.42
N GLN A 84 -0.18 12.02 18.49
CA GLN A 84 0.52 12.55 17.32
C GLN A 84 -0.38 13.48 16.48
N VAL A 85 -1.66 13.15 16.38
CA VAL A 85 -2.64 13.99 15.67
C VAL A 85 -2.73 15.39 16.29
N GLN A 86 -2.69 15.50 17.61
CA GLN A 86 -2.73 16.82 18.31
C GLN A 86 -1.45 17.63 18.08
N GLU A 87 -0.28 16.95 18.07
CA GLU A 87 1.00 17.59 17.74
C GLU A 87 0.98 18.23 16.34
N LEU A 88 0.39 17.53 15.36
CA LEU A 88 0.28 18.01 13.99
C LEU A 88 -0.77 19.12 13.84
N ILE A 89 -1.89 19.04 14.56
CA ILE A 89 -2.91 20.09 14.58
C ILE A 89 -2.32 21.38 15.14
N GLU A 90 -1.58 21.30 16.22
CA GLU A 90 -0.99 22.48 16.89
C GLU A 90 0.14 23.12 16.08
N ALA A 91 0.92 22.32 15.32
CA ALA A 91 2.08 22.79 14.58
C ALA A 91 1.76 23.82 13.48
N ALA A 92 0.54 23.85 12.97
CA ALA A 92 0.16 24.72 11.85
C ALA A 92 -1.12 25.51 12.10
N ALA A 93 -1.21 26.69 11.47
CA ALA A 93 -2.45 27.46 11.47
C ALA A 93 -3.57 26.72 10.70
N VAL A 94 -3.20 26.01 9.62
CA VAL A 94 -4.13 25.18 8.83
C VAL A 94 -3.50 23.80 8.61
N PRO A 95 -3.76 22.80 9.45
CA PRO A 95 -3.41 21.42 9.19
C PRO A 95 -4.39 20.80 8.20
N VAL A 96 -3.87 20.11 7.16
CA VAL A 96 -4.64 19.42 6.13
C VAL A 96 -4.29 17.94 6.18
N PHE A 97 -5.23 17.07 6.47
CA PHE A 97 -5.02 15.62 6.52
C PHE A 97 -5.58 14.96 5.27
N LEU A 98 -4.71 14.32 4.48
CA LEU A 98 -5.10 13.49 3.34
C LEU A 98 -5.14 12.04 3.81
N LEU A 99 -6.33 11.45 3.80
CA LEU A 99 -6.62 10.18 4.48
C LEU A 99 -7.34 9.20 3.57
N ASP A 100 -6.91 7.94 3.61
CA ASP A 100 -7.65 6.77 3.11
C ASP A 100 -7.61 5.69 4.19
N GLU A 101 -8.72 5.51 4.94
CA GLU A 101 -8.78 4.57 6.08
C GLU A 101 -8.54 3.12 5.67
N HIS A 102 -8.83 2.76 4.41
CA HIS A 102 -8.58 1.42 3.87
C HIS A 102 -7.12 1.16 3.49
N GLN A 103 -6.22 2.12 3.73
CA GLN A 103 -4.77 1.93 3.61
C GLN A 103 -4.05 1.68 4.94
N LEU A 104 -4.78 1.50 6.03
CA LEU A 104 -4.25 1.01 7.30
C LEU A 104 -3.77 -0.44 7.13
N VAL A 105 -2.46 -0.67 7.18
CA VAL A 105 -1.86 -1.99 6.96
C VAL A 105 -0.88 -2.41 8.06
N ARG A 106 -0.73 -1.61 9.12
CA ARG A 106 0.19 -1.90 10.22
C ARG A 106 -0.47 -1.71 11.58
N ARG A 107 -0.01 -2.51 12.53
CA ARG A 107 -0.31 -2.27 13.95
C ARG A 107 0.28 -0.93 14.37
N GLY A 108 -0.55 -0.14 15.07
CA GLY A 108 -0.15 1.16 15.62
C GLY A 108 -0.29 2.33 14.64
N GLU A 109 -0.71 2.09 13.40
CA GLU A 109 -1.34 3.11 12.56
C GLU A 109 -2.80 3.24 13.00
N VAL A 110 -3.22 4.46 13.35
CA VAL A 110 -4.55 4.73 13.94
C VAL A 110 -5.29 5.85 13.22
N GLY A 111 -4.71 6.39 12.14
CA GLY A 111 -5.29 7.51 11.42
C GLY A 111 -6.67 7.18 10.88
N SER A 112 -7.66 7.92 11.32
CA SER A 112 -9.05 7.82 10.89
C SER A 112 -9.72 9.19 10.92
N VAL A 113 -10.80 9.33 10.15
CA VAL A 113 -11.64 10.54 10.15
C VAL A 113 -12.08 10.85 11.57
N ARG A 114 -12.55 9.83 12.29
CA ARG A 114 -12.99 9.98 13.68
C ARG A 114 -11.88 10.48 14.60
N LEU A 115 -10.67 9.90 14.53
CA LEU A 115 -9.53 10.32 15.36
C LEU A 115 -9.20 11.80 15.15
N ILE A 116 -9.22 12.26 13.90
CA ILE A 116 -8.91 13.66 13.56
C ILE A 116 -9.99 14.59 14.08
N HIS A 117 -11.27 14.22 13.90
CA HIS A 117 -12.40 15.00 14.41
C HIS A 117 -12.40 15.10 15.95
N ASP A 118 -12.22 13.98 16.64
CA ASP A 118 -12.19 13.93 18.11
C ASP A 118 -11.04 14.82 18.63
N ALA A 119 -9.84 14.68 18.09
CA ALA A 119 -8.69 15.49 18.49
C ALA A 119 -8.88 17.00 18.20
N ALA A 120 -9.44 17.35 17.06
CA ALA A 120 -9.73 18.74 16.73
C ALA A 120 -10.80 19.34 17.68
N ASN A 121 -11.86 18.59 18.00
CA ASN A 121 -12.89 19.00 18.94
C ASN A 121 -12.31 19.24 20.34
N ASP A 122 -11.45 18.31 20.83
CA ASP A 122 -10.77 18.44 22.12
C ASP A 122 -9.88 19.71 22.20
N MET A 123 -9.35 20.13 21.06
CA MET A 123 -8.52 21.34 20.94
C MET A 123 -9.32 22.61 20.57
N GLY A 124 -10.64 22.52 20.40
CA GLY A 124 -11.48 23.63 20.00
C GLY A 124 -11.26 24.12 18.56
N VAL A 125 -10.72 23.26 17.70
CA VAL A 125 -10.42 23.57 16.29
C VAL A 125 -11.58 23.13 15.40
N LYS A 126 -12.03 24.04 14.52
CA LYS A 126 -13.11 23.75 13.56
C LYS A 126 -12.58 22.83 12.44
N VAL A 127 -13.28 21.73 12.17
CA VAL A 127 -12.97 20.82 11.08
C VAL A 127 -13.85 21.10 9.86
N GLN A 128 -13.24 21.08 8.68
CA GLN A 128 -13.93 21.01 7.41
C GLN A 128 -13.52 19.70 6.71
N GLN A 129 -14.48 18.80 6.50
CA GLN A 129 -14.26 17.58 5.75
C GLN A 129 -14.63 17.76 4.28
N ILE A 130 -13.78 17.26 3.39
CA ILE A 130 -14.01 17.25 1.94
C ILE A 130 -13.77 15.84 1.45
N ASP A 131 -14.80 15.23 0.89
CA ASP A 131 -14.70 13.90 0.29
C ASP A 131 -14.25 14.02 -1.17
N LEU A 132 -13.08 13.45 -1.48
CA LEU A 132 -12.55 13.40 -2.83
C LEU A 132 -13.24 12.26 -3.60
N ARG A 133 -14.19 12.62 -4.46
CA ARG A 133 -14.98 11.63 -5.22
C ARG A 133 -14.30 11.12 -6.49
N HIS A 134 -13.28 11.82 -6.99
CA HIS A 134 -12.58 11.42 -8.20
C HIS A 134 -11.49 10.40 -7.86
N GLN A 135 -11.64 9.21 -8.39
CA GLN A 135 -10.64 8.15 -8.29
C GLN A 135 -9.66 8.28 -9.46
N PHE A 136 -8.38 8.43 -9.15
CA PHE A 136 -7.29 8.45 -10.14
C PHE A 136 -6.53 7.12 -10.20
N ARG A 137 -6.65 6.28 -9.14
CA ARG A 137 -6.08 4.93 -9.14
C ARG A 137 -6.81 4.04 -10.13
N CYS A 138 -6.16 2.97 -10.53
CA CYS A 138 -6.74 2.01 -11.48
C CYS A 138 -7.19 2.69 -12.78
N GLY A 139 -6.39 3.64 -13.30
CA GLY A 139 -6.73 4.38 -14.51
C GLY A 139 -7.95 5.29 -14.38
N GLY A 140 -8.37 5.63 -13.16
CA GLY A 140 -9.58 6.40 -12.91
C GLY A 140 -10.85 5.55 -12.96
N CYS A 141 -10.76 4.24 -12.69
CA CYS A 141 -11.88 3.30 -12.70
C CYS A 141 -12.43 3.07 -11.27
N PRO A 142 -13.41 3.86 -10.81
CA PRO A 142 -14.01 3.72 -9.49
C PRO A 142 -14.79 2.41 -9.35
N GLU A 143 -15.34 1.87 -10.43
CA GLU A 143 -16.08 0.63 -10.44
C GLU A 143 -15.22 -0.56 -10.01
N TYR A 144 -13.96 -0.62 -10.48
CA TYR A 144 -13.03 -1.65 -10.07
C TYR A 144 -12.65 -1.53 -8.59
N VAL A 145 -12.35 -0.31 -8.12
CA VAL A 145 -12.00 -0.08 -6.72
C VAL A 145 -13.16 -0.47 -5.80
N THR A 146 -14.38 -0.05 -6.13
CA THR A 146 -15.61 -0.41 -5.40
C THR A 146 -15.80 -1.93 -5.39
N TRP A 147 -15.59 -2.59 -6.53
CA TRP A 147 -15.70 -4.04 -6.63
C TRP A 147 -14.66 -4.77 -5.75
N VAL A 148 -13.41 -4.29 -5.70
CA VAL A 148 -12.38 -4.83 -4.80
C VAL A 148 -12.77 -4.66 -3.33
N GLU A 149 -13.36 -3.53 -2.96
CA GLU A 149 -13.85 -3.30 -1.61
C GLU A 149 -15.00 -4.24 -1.24
N GLN A 150 -15.93 -4.46 -2.15
CA GLN A 150 -17.01 -5.46 -2.00
C GLN A 150 -16.45 -6.88 -1.92
N LEU A 151 -15.50 -7.24 -2.79
CA LEU A 151 -14.82 -8.53 -2.77
C LEU A 151 -14.23 -8.82 -1.39
N LEU A 152 -13.59 -7.84 -0.78
CA LEU A 152 -12.91 -7.97 0.50
C LEU A 152 -13.80 -7.68 1.71
N GLY A 153 -15.07 -7.31 1.51
CA GLY A 153 -16.01 -6.98 2.57
C GLY A 153 -15.59 -5.75 3.39
N LEU A 154 -15.04 -4.73 2.71
CA LEU A 154 -14.63 -3.47 3.32
C LEU A 154 -15.76 -2.43 3.19
N GLY A 155 -16.48 -2.19 4.30
CA GLY A 155 -17.60 -1.23 4.32
C GLY A 155 -18.88 -1.70 3.62
N TRP A 156 -19.00 -2.99 3.31
CA TRP A 156 -20.17 -3.58 2.64
C TRP A 156 -20.79 -4.69 3.47
N GLU A 157 -22.12 -4.66 3.60
CA GLU A 157 -22.87 -5.69 4.34
C GLU A 157 -23.15 -6.94 3.50
N HIS A 158 -23.12 -6.79 2.17
CA HIS A 158 -23.37 -7.91 1.24
C HIS A 158 -22.04 -8.53 0.78
N GLY A 159 -22.07 -9.82 0.51
CA GLY A 159 -20.90 -10.58 0.02
C GLY A 159 -20.41 -10.09 -1.36
N PRO A 160 -19.32 -10.69 -1.87
CA PRO A 160 -18.71 -10.34 -3.14
C PRO A 160 -19.72 -10.37 -4.27
N GLN A 161 -19.69 -9.35 -5.13
CA GLN A 161 -20.58 -9.27 -6.30
C GLN A 161 -19.89 -9.86 -7.55
N PRO A 162 -20.67 -10.45 -8.48
CA PRO A 162 -20.11 -10.92 -9.75
C PRO A 162 -19.35 -9.81 -10.47
N TRP A 163 -18.20 -10.17 -11.05
CA TRP A 163 -17.41 -9.26 -11.86
C TRP A 163 -18.15 -8.94 -13.17
N ARG A 164 -18.16 -7.68 -13.54
CA ARG A 164 -18.60 -7.22 -14.84
C ARG A 164 -17.40 -6.64 -15.59
N PRO A 165 -17.04 -7.20 -16.77
CA PRO A 165 -15.92 -6.68 -17.55
C PRO A 165 -16.09 -5.18 -17.83
N LEU A 166 -15.00 -4.45 -17.74
CA LEU A 166 -14.91 -3.02 -17.99
C LEU A 166 -14.01 -2.77 -19.22
N GLU A 167 -14.31 -1.76 -19.99
CA GLU A 167 -13.50 -1.38 -21.16
C GLU A 167 -12.16 -0.74 -20.75
N THR A 168 -12.14 -0.11 -19.58
CA THR A 168 -11.00 0.69 -19.10
C THR A 168 -10.06 -0.07 -18.17
N PHE A 169 -10.45 -1.28 -17.71
CA PHE A 169 -9.66 -2.04 -16.75
C PHE A 169 -9.75 -3.55 -16.98
N GLU A 170 -8.62 -4.19 -17.21
CA GLU A 170 -8.52 -5.64 -17.41
C GLU A 170 -8.40 -6.38 -16.07
N LEU A 171 -9.28 -7.35 -15.79
CA LEU A 171 -9.18 -8.21 -14.62
C LEU A 171 -9.19 -9.67 -15.04
N TYR A 172 -8.22 -10.44 -14.50
CA TYR A 172 -8.08 -11.89 -14.78
C TYR A 172 -7.83 -12.69 -13.51
N VAL A 173 -8.11 -13.98 -13.57
CA VAL A 173 -7.65 -14.97 -12.59
C VAL A 173 -6.60 -15.86 -13.26
N ALA A 174 -5.48 -16.06 -12.59
CA ALA A 174 -4.48 -17.04 -13.01
C ALA A 174 -4.70 -18.39 -12.29
N ARG A 175 -4.52 -19.50 -12.99
CA ARG A 175 -4.55 -20.83 -12.38
C ARG A 175 -3.24 -21.19 -11.68
N THR A 176 -2.16 -20.54 -12.08
CA THR A 176 -0.82 -20.75 -11.52
C THR A 176 -0.07 -19.44 -11.44
N PRO A 177 0.87 -19.30 -10.49
CA PRO A 177 1.71 -18.09 -10.41
C PRO A 177 2.62 -17.95 -11.63
N ALA A 178 3.03 -19.06 -12.26
CA ALA A 178 3.80 -19.04 -13.52
C ALA A 178 2.97 -18.42 -14.67
N GLY A 179 1.71 -18.81 -14.83
CA GLY A 179 0.82 -18.21 -15.83
C GLY A 179 0.56 -16.73 -15.61
N MET A 180 0.45 -16.30 -14.34
CA MET A 180 0.41 -14.88 -13.99
C MET A 180 1.69 -14.16 -14.44
N GLU A 181 2.85 -14.71 -14.11
CA GLU A 181 4.15 -14.13 -14.47
C GLU A 181 4.32 -14.02 -15.99
N ASP A 182 3.95 -15.06 -16.74
CA ASP A 182 4.02 -15.05 -18.21
C ASP A 182 3.15 -13.96 -18.83
N PHE A 183 1.93 -13.77 -18.32
CA PHE A 183 1.06 -12.68 -18.74
C PHE A 183 1.69 -11.31 -18.46
N LEU A 184 2.17 -11.10 -17.25
CA LEU A 184 2.79 -9.83 -16.86
C LEU A 184 4.06 -9.54 -17.64
N ARG A 185 4.84 -10.57 -17.99
CA ARG A 185 6.02 -10.46 -18.86
C ARG A 185 5.62 -10.04 -20.28
N ALA A 186 4.56 -10.63 -20.82
CA ALA A 186 4.04 -10.21 -22.11
C ALA A 186 3.62 -8.75 -22.12
N LYS A 187 3.00 -8.27 -21.02
CA LYS A 187 2.67 -6.83 -20.88
C LYS A 187 3.91 -5.96 -20.80
N GLN A 188 5.00 -6.41 -20.19
CA GLN A 188 6.28 -5.70 -20.23
C GLN A 188 6.89 -5.65 -21.63
N ASP A 189 6.79 -6.74 -22.38
CA ASP A 189 7.27 -6.80 -23.78
C ASP A 189 6.46 -5.85 -24.68
N GLU A 190 5.21 -5.53 -24.29
CA GLU A 190 4.37 -4.48 -24.92
C GLU A 190 4.75 -3.05 -24.47
N GLY A 191 5.78 -2.89 -23.63
CA GLY A 191 6.23 -1.59 -23.11
C GLY A 191 5.44 -1.08 -21.89
N ARG A 192 4.62 -1.94 -21.26
CA ARG A 192 3.90 -1.62 -20.05
C ARG A 192 4.72 -1.95 -18.79
N THR A 193 4.43 -1.27 -17.70
CA THR A 193 5.00 -1.60 -16.40
C THR A 193 4.15 -2.67 -15.71
N ALA A 194 4.80 -3.71 -15.16
CA ALA A 194 4.10 -4.79 -14.47
C ALA A 194 4.88 -5.29 -13.26
N ARG A 195 4.20 -5.65 -12.18
CA ARG A 195 4.81 -6.19 -10.95
C ARG A 195 3.92 -7.25 -10.32
N MET A 196 4.56 -8.22 -9.67
CA MET A 196 3.89 -9.18 -8.78
C MET A 196 4.07 -8.76 -7.33
N ALA A 197 3.02 -8.82 -6.54
CA ALA A 197 3.06 -8.59 -5.10
C ALA A 197 2.23 -9.66 -4.38
N ALA A 198 2.60 -9.98 -3.15
CA ALA A 198 1.94 -11.04 -2.37
C ALA A 198 1.61 -10.59 -0.94
N GLY A 199 0.62 -11.25 -0.33
CA GLY A 199 0.45 -11.26 1.12
C GLY A 199 1.69 -11.80 1.82
N PHE A 200 1.97 -11.33 3.01
CA PHE A 200 3.21 -11.68 3.73
C PHE A 200 3.08 -13.05 4.41
N CYS A 201 3.03 -14.12 3.60
CA CYS A 201 2.82 -15.50 4.06
C CYS A 201 4.06 -16.38 4.03
N TRP A 202 5.17 -15.90 3.49
CA TRP A 202 6.44 -16.63 3.41
C TRP A 202 7.51 -15.96 4.27
N PRO A 203 8.53 -16.70 4.71
CA PRO A 203 9.68 -16.09 5.36
C PRO A 203 10.32 -15.05 4.43
N TRP A 204 11.12 -14.18 4.99
CA TRP A 204 11.90 -13.23 4.23
C TRP A 204 13.34 -13.29 4.72
N SER A 205 14.11 -14.15 4.10
CA SER A 205 15.51 -14.41 4.44
C SER A 205 16.41 -13.26 4.05
N ASP A 206 17.54 -13.17 4.74
CA ASP A 206 18.61 -12.28 4.31
C ASP A 206 19.27 -12.84 3.03
N PRO A 207 19.84 -11.97 2.17
CA PRO A 207 20.57 -12.41 1.00
C PRO A 207 21.73 -13.37 1.36
N LEU A 208 22.06 -14.26 0.44
CA LEU A 208 23.23 -15.11 0.54
C LEU A 208 24.53 -14.28 0.59
N ALA A 209 25.65 -14.91 0.92
CA ALA A 209 26.93 -14.23 1.06
C ALA A 209 27.37 -13.48 -0.22
N ASP A 210 27.02 -13.99 -1.38
CA ASP A 210 27.26 -13.36 -2.69
C ASP A 210 26.25 -12.25 -3.04
N GLY A 211 25.25 -12.02 -2.18
CA GLY A 211 24.19 -11.02 -2.37
C GLY A 211 22.98 -11.50 -3.16
N THR A 212 22.94 -12.75 -3.58
CA THR A 212 21.79 -13.38 -4.23
C THR A 212 20.62 -13.43 -3.25
N LEU A 213 19.41 -13.04 -3.72
CA LEU A 213 18.19 -13.12 -2.90
C LEU A 213 17.72 -14.57 -2.80
N VAL A 214 17.26 -14.96 -1.61
CA VAL A 214 16.68 -16.29 -1.38
C VAL A 214 15.27 -16.34 -1.96
N GLU A 215 14.95 -17.43 -2.68
CA GLU A 215 13.63 -17.64 -3.29
C GLU A 215 12.61 -18.15 -2.25
N ASP A 216 12.25 -17.27 -1.32
CA ASP A 216 11.36 -17.59 -0.20
C ASP A 216 9.89 -17.76 -0.59
N VAL A 217 9.42 -17.06 -1.62
CA VAL A 217 8.03 -17.16 -2.08
C VAL A 217 7.90 -18.43 -2.95
N GLN A 218 7.30 -19.47 -2.37
CA GLN A 218 7.23 -20.81 -2.98
C GLN A 218 5.79 -21.28 -3.09
N ILE A 219 5.37 -21.64 -4.30
CA ILE A 219 4.03 -22.15 -4.61
C ILE A 219 4.17 -23.30 -5.61
N GLY A 220 4.08 -24.54 -5.12
CA GLY A 220 4.46 -25.70 -5.89
C GLY A 220 5.93 -25.63 -6.34
N ASP A 221 6.16 -25.78 -7.63
CA ASP A 221 7.51 -25.70 -8.23
C ASP A 221 7.93 -24.28 -8.58
N TRP A 222 6.99 -23.32 -8.58
CA TRP A 222 7.29 -21.92 -8.83
C TRP A 222 7.91 -21.26 -7.60
N ARG A 223 9.03 -20.54 -7.79
CA ARG A 223 9.78 -19.88 -6.72
C ARG A 223 10.27 -18.51 -7.18
N ARG A 224 10.19 -17.52 -6.30
CA ARG A 224 10.75 -16.19 -6.51
C ARG A 224 11.21 -15.59 -5.18
N PRO A 225 12.22 -14.74 -5.19
CA PRO A 225 12.61 -13.99 -4.00
C PRO A 225 11.60 -12.87 -3.72
N TRP A 226 11.51 -12.49 -2.44
CA TRP A 226 10.97 -11.20 -2.08
C TRP A 226 11.84 -10.07 -2.65
N ASN A 227 11.28 -8.88 -2.82
CA ASN A 227 12.06 -7.70 -3.15
C ASN A 227 13.15 -7.45 -2.09
N SER A 228 14.28 -6.87 -2.51
CA SER A 228 15.37 -6.54 -1.60
C SER A 228 14.93 -5.60 -0.48
N ARG A 229 15.43 -5.80 0.74
CA ARG A 229 15.31 -4.86 1.87
C ARG A 229 16.41 -3.80 1.90
N ALA A 230 17.42 -3.93 1.03
CA ALA A 230 18.55 -3.02 1.00
C ALA A 230 18.10 -1.59 0.63
N GLU A 231 18.80 -0.60 1.19
CA GLU A 231 18.60 0.81 0.87
C GLU A 231 19.37 1.25 -0.38
N ARG A 232 20.31 0.43 -0.84
CA ARG A 232 21.15 0.69 -2.03
C ARG A 232 21.20 -0.54 -2.92
N GLU A 233 21.43 -0.30 -4.20
CA GLU A 233 21.66 -1.37 -5.17
C GLU A 233 22.88 -2.22 -4.79
N LYS A 234 22.75 -3.53 -4.93
CA LYS A 234 23.83 -4.49 -4.69
C LYS A 234 23.75 -5.60 -5.75
N ASN A 235 24.84 -5.80 -6.49
CA ASN A 235 24.96 -6.85 -7.53
C ASN A 235 23.81 -6.85 -8.55
N GLY A 236 23.35 -5.69 -9.01
CA GLY A 236 22.25 -5.55 -9.95
C GLY A 236 20.84 -5.74 -9.35
N VAL A 237 20.76 -5.97 -8.04
CA VAL A 237 19.49 -6.06 -7.31
C VAL A 237 19.10 -4.66 -6.84
N PRO A 238 17.94 -4.12 -7.30
CA PRO A 238 17.51 -2.79 -6.92
C PRO A 238 17.16 -2.70 -5.44
N PRO A 239 17.36 -1.54 -4.80
CA PRO A 239 16.87 -1.30 -3.47
C PRO A 239 15.33 -1.34 -3.41
N SER A 240 14.78 -1.55 -2.22
CA SER A 240 13.32 -1.62 -2.02
C SER A 240 12.56 -0.40 -2.60
N SER A 241 13.16 0.78 -2.52
CA SER A 241 12.59 2.03 -3.04
C SER A 241 12.51 2.10 -4.57
N LEU A 242 13.27 1.28 -5.30
CA LEU A 242 13.27 1.21 -6.76
C LEU A 242 12.66 -0.08 -7.31
N TRP A 243 12.20 -1.00 -6.46
CA TRP A 243 11.63 -2.27 -6.90
C TRP A 243 10.51 -2.09 -7.94
N ALA A 244 9.61 -1.13 -7.73
CA ALA A 244 8.47 -0.92 -8.61
C ALA A 244 8.87 -0.37 -9.99
N THR A 245 9.96 0.40 -10.08
CA THR A 245 10.35 1.14 -11.29
C THR A 245 11.57 0.56 -12.01
N HIS A 246 12.46 -0.13 -11.29
CA HIS A 246 13.67 -0.69 -11.88
C HIS A 246 13.36 -2.00 -12.66
N PRO A 247 13.91 -2.21 -13.88
CA PRO A 247 13.65 -3.42 -14.67
C PRO A 247 13.91 -4.74 -13.92
N ALA A 248 15.01 -4.84 -13.18
CA ALA A 248 15.35 -6.04 -12.40
C ALA A 248 14.40 -6.31 -11.22
N GLY A 249 13.49 -5.40 -10.88
CA GLY A 249 12.44 -5.62 -9.89
C GLY A 249 11.37 -6.64 -10.32
N PHE A 250 11.25 -6.92 -11.63
CA PHE A 250 10.23 -7.84 -12.15
C PHE A 250 10.40 -9.29 -11.66
N GLY A 251 11.63 -9.77 -11.53
CA GLY A 251 11.92 -11.10 -11.02
C GLY A 251 11.72 -11.29 -9.52
N GLN A 252 11.24 -10.28 -8.82
CA GLN A 252 11.04 -10.25 -7.38
C GLN A 252 9.56 -10.04 -7.05
N VAL A 253 9.08 -10.63 -5.96
CA VAL A 253 7.73 -10.40 -5.45
C VAL A 253 7.76 -9.25 -4.45
N GLY A 254 6.93 -8.23 -4.66
CA GLY A 254 6.76 -7.12 -3.72
C GLY A 254 5.91 -7.50 -2.52
N CYS A 255 6.21 -6.91 -1.37
CA CYS A 255 5.30 -6.95 -0.23
C CYS A 255 4.47 -5.66 -0.16
N ILE A 256 3.50 -5.63 0.74
CA ILE A 256 2.66 -4.45 0.98
C ILE A 256 3.47 -3.17 1.21
N TYR A 257 4.58 -3.25 1.95
CA TYR A 257 5.38 -2.08 2.30
C TYR A 257 6.17 -1.49 1.14
N THR A 258 6.45 -2.31 0.14
CA THR A 258 7.16 -1.91 -1.07
C THR A 258 6.17 -1.49 -2.16
N ALA A 259 5.02 -2.17 -2.25
CA ALA A 259 3.99 -1.85 -3.24
C ALA A 259 3.19 -0.59 -2.88
N GLN A 260 2.99 -0.32 -1.57
CA GLN A 260 2.24 0.86 -1.12
C GLN A 260 2.98 2.16 -1.48
N GLY A 261 2.32 3.04 -2.22
CA GLY A 261 2.89 4.31 -2.71
C GLY A 261 3.39 4.26 -4.15
N PHE A 262 3.36 3.08 -4.80
CA PHE A 262 3.69 2.93 -6.22
C PHE A 262 2.48 2.47 -7.03
N GLU A 263 2.50 2.79 -8.31
CA GLU A 263 1.52 2.36 -9.31
C GLU A 263 2.29 1.84 -10.54
N TYR A 264 1.71 0.86 -11.21
CA TYR A 264 2.22 0.27 -12.44
C TYR A 264 1.04 -0.14 -13.32
N ASP A 265 1.25 -0.35 -14.61
CA ASP A 265 0.13 -0.64 -15.52
C ASP A 265 -0.61 -1.93 -15.14
N TYR A 266 0.11 -3.00 -14.78
CA TYR A 266 -0.49 -4.30 -14.45
C TYR A 266 0.00 -4.86 -13.13
N ALA A 267 -0.93 -5.20 -12.24
CA ALA A 267 -0.67 -5.78 -10.94
C ALA A 267 -0.96 -7.30 -10.92
N GLY A 268 0.05 -8.12 -10.64
CA GLY A 268 -0.16 -9.51 -10.23
C GLY A 268 -0.28 -9.60 -8.71
N VAL A 269 -1.38 -10.13 -8.22
CA VAL A 269 -1.68 -10.20 -6.77
C VAL A 269 -1.80 -11.64 -6.32
N ILE A 270 -0.88 -12.06 -5.48
CA ILE A 270 -0.85 -13.41 -4.92
C ILE A 270 -1.47 -13.37 -3.51
N PHE A 271 -2.67 -13.93 -3.38
CA PHE A 271 -3.29 -14.17 -2.09
C PHE A 271 -2.61 -15.37 -1.41
N GLY A 272 -2.12 -15.15 -0.21
CA GLY A 272 -1.57 -16.21 0.62
C GLY A 272 -2.63 -16.88 1.50
N GLU A 273 -2.17 -17.80 2.33
CA GLU A 273 -3.05 -18.54 3.26
C GLU A 273 -3.47 -17.72 4.49
N ASP A 274 -3.02 -16.47 4.62
CA ASP A 274 -3.43 -15.55 5.68
C ASP A 274 -4.82 -14.95 5.45
N LEU A 275 -5.35 -15.03 4.22
CA LEU A 275 -6.72 -14.65 3.88
C LEU A 275 -7.29 -15.65 2.88
N VAL A 276 -8.20 -16.49 3.33
CA VAL A 276 -8.81 -17.55 2.53
C VAL A 276 -10.33 -17.46 2.54
N TRP A 277 -10.95 -17.88 1.43
CA TRP A 277 -12.40 -17.94 1.34
C TRP A 277 -12.92 -19.29 1.83
N ARG A 278 -13.94 -19.29 2.70
CA ARG A 278 -14.61 -20.50 3.18
C ARG A 278 -16.11 -20.28 3.25
N GLY A 279 -16.87 -21.15 2.60
CA GLY A 279 -18.31 -21.01 2.56
C GLY A 279 -18.74 -19.70 1.91
N GLU A 280 -19.20 -18.74 2.72
CA GLU A 280 -19.71 -17.44 2.26
C GLU A 280 -18.88 -16.25 2.77
N GLY A 281 -17.68 -16.48 3.30
CA GLY A 281 -16.90 -15.39 3.88
C GLY A 281 -15.39 -15.58 3.91
N TRP A 282 -14.70 -14.47 4.06
CA TRP A 282 -13.27 -14.44 4.26
C TRP A 282 -12.89 -14.88 5.69
N GLN A 283 -11.94 -15.77 5.76
CA GLN A 283 -11.29 -16.19 7.02
C GLN A 283 -9.84 -15.73 7.04
N ALA A 284 -9.51 -14.94 8.05
CA ALA A 284 -8.14 -14.48 8.25
C ALA A 284 -7.39 -15.48 9.14
N ASN A 285 -6.28 -16.02 8.62
CA ASN A 285 -5.46 -17.02 9.30
C ASN A 285 -4.15 -16.40 9.80
N ARG A 286 -4.11 -16.08 11.08
CA ARG A 286 -2.96 -15.46 11.73
C ARG A 286 -1.69 -16.32 11.68
N GLN A 287 -1.82 -17.65 11.74
CA GLN A 287 -0.67 -18.56 11.73
C GLN A 287 0.07 -18.58 10.38
N ALA A 288 -0.66 -18.34 9.30
CA ALA A 288 -0.09 -18.27 7.97
C ALA A 288 0.63 -16.94 7.68
N ASN A 289 0.28 -15.88 8.42
CA ASN A 289 0.89 -14.56 8.23
C ASN A 289 2.26 -14.50 8.93
N LYS A 290 3.28 -14.01 8.24
CA LYS A 290 4.67 -13.85 8.72
C LYS A 290 5.04 -12.40 9.03
N ASP A 291 4.10 -11.46 8.88
CA ASP A 291 4.36 -10.06 9.18
C ASP A 291 4.22 -9.77 10.67
N SER A 292 5.34 -9.54 11.34
CA SER A 292 5.38 -9.16 12.75
C SER A 292 4.67 -7.83 13.07
N GLN A 293 4.51 -6.96 12.07
CA GLN A 293 3.82 -5.68 12.22
C GLN A 293 2.28 -5.83 12.24
N VAL A 294 1.77 -6.95 11.75
CA VAL A 294 0.34 -7.23 11.61
C VAL A 294 -0.11 -8.36 12.52
N ASN A 295 0.71 -9.40 12.65
CA ASN A 295 0.32 -10.65 13.30
C ASN A 295 -0.19 -10.48 14.73
N GLY A 296 0.40 -9.58 15.53
CA GLY A 296 -0.04 -9.28 16.90
C GLY A 296 -1.19 -8.26 17.04
N ALA A 297 -1.77 -7.79 15.91
CA ALA A 297 -2.78 -6.74 15.97
C ALA A 297 -4.15 -7.28 16.39
N PRO A 298 -4.93 -6.56 17.23
CA PRO A 298 -6.31 -6.92 17.55
C PRO A 298 -7.21 -6.99 16.31
N ARG A 299 -7.05 -6.04 15.36
CA ARG A 299 -7.79 -5.93 14.10
C ARG A 299 -7.12 -6.69 12.94
N PHE A 300 -6.51 -7.85 13.21
CA PHE A 300 -5.72 -8.61 12.24
C PHE A 300 -6.45 -8.85 10.91
N GLY A 301 -7.69 -9.36 10.95
CA GLY A 301 -8.44 -9.67 9.73
C GLY A 301 -8.74 -8.46 8.87
N GLU A 302 -8.92 -7.30 9.47
CA GLU A 302 -9.11 -6.05 8.75
C GLU A 302 -7.80 -5.58 8.09
N LEU A 303 -6.69 -5.60 8.83
CA LEU A 303 -5.39 -5.21 8.28
C LEU A 303 -4.96 -6.10 7.10
N VAL A 304 -5.25 -7.40 7.15
CA VAL A 304 -4.97 -8.31 6.04
C VAL A 304 -5.86 -8.00 4.84
N ARG A 305 -7.16 -7.75 5.04
CA ARG A 305 -8.04 -7.34 3.93
C ARG A 305 -7.61 -6.02 3.30
N ASN A 306 -7.24 -5.04 4.11
CA ASN A 306 -6.67 -3.78 3.63
C ASN A 306 -5.38 -4.00 2.84
N THR A 307 -4.52 -4.92 3.28
CA THR A 307 -3.31 -5.31 2.53
C THR A 307 -3.67 -5.75 1.12
N TYR A 308 -4.60 -6.69 0.96
CA TYR A 308 -5.00 -7.17 -0.37
C TYR A 308 -5.73 -6.10 -1.18
N ARG A 309 -6.52 -5.22 -0.56
CA ARG A 309 -7.10 -4.07 -1.25
C ARG A 309 -6.00 -3.18 -1.85
N VAL A 310 -5.01 -2.82 -1.03
CA VAL A 310 -3.89 -2.00 -1.51
C VAL A 310 -3.15 -2.67 -2.66
N LEU A 311 -2.83 -3.97 -2.54
CA LEU A 311 -2.13 -4.71 -3.60
C LEU A 311 -2.97 -4.77 -4.89
N ALA A 312 -4.26 -5.08 -4.79
CA ALA A 312 -5.15 -5.21 -5.94
C ALA A 312 -5.37 -3.88 -6.68
N THR A 313 -5.27 -2.76 -5.97
CA THR A 313 -5.49 -1.43 -6.56
C THR A 313 -4.20 -0.71 -6.98
N ARG A 314 -3.09 -1.44 -7.21
CA ARG A 314 -1.83 -0.87 -7.72
C ARG A 314 -1.75 -0.83 -9.24
N GLY A 315 -2.54 -1.66 -9.94
CA GLY A 315 -2.59 -1.67 -11.39
C GLY A 315 -3.38 -0.48 -11.94
N MET A 316 -2.82 0.23 -12.91
CA MET A 316 -3.49 1.35 -13.58
C MET A 316 -4.37 0.89 -14.74
N SER A 317 -3.99 -0.19 -15.44
CA SER A 317 -4.70 -0.73 -16.60
C SER A 317 -5.29 -2.11 -16.35
N GLY A 318 -4.78 -2.84 -15.37
CA GLY A 318 -5.32 -4.16 -15.07
C GLY A 318 -4.70 -4.86 -13.86
N ALA A 319 -5.35 -5.94 -13.44
CA ALA A 319 -4.89 -6.81 -12.38
C ALA A 319 -5.09 -8.29 -12.72
N VAL A 320 -4.21 -9.12 -12.19
CA VAL A 320 -4.32 -10.59 -12.24
C VAL A 320 -4.33 -11.10 -10.82
N LEU A 321 -5.38 -11.79 -10.43
CA LEU A 321 -5.52 -12.40 -9.12
C LEU A 321 -5.11 -13.87 -9.18
N PHE A 322 -4.43 -14.32 -8.16
CA PHE A 322 -4.14 -15.73 -7.91
C PHE A 322 -4.17 -15.98 -6.40
N SER A 323 -4.72 -17.08 -5.96
CA SER A 323 -4.63 -17.52 -4.57
C SER A 323 -3.87 -18.86 -4.46
N LYS A 324 -3.00 -18.96 -3.45
CA LYS A 324 -2.39 -20.24 -3.07
C LYS A 324 -3.45 -21.24 -2.60
N ASP A 325 -4.57 -20.75 -2.06
CA ASP A 325 -5.70 -21.54 -1.62
C ASP A 325 -6.66 -21.86 -2.79
N PRO A 326 -6.90 -23.15 -3.11
CA PRO A 326 -7.72 -23.52 -4.26
C PRO A 326 -9.19 -23.08 -4.14
N GLU A 327 -9.80 -23.10 -2.95
CA GLU A 327 -11.20 -22.68 -2.77
C GLU A 327 -11.36 -21.18 -3.02
N THR A 328 -10.38 -20.37 -2.62
CA THR A 328 -10.34 -18.95 -2.92
C THR A 328 -10.19 -18.68 -4.41
N ASN A 329 -9.32 -19.43 -5.11
CA ASN A 329 -9.21 -19.30 -6.57
C ASN A 329 -10.53 -19.68 -7.26
N HIS A 330 -11.17 -20.75 -6.82
CA HIS A 330 -12.47 -21.15 -7.36
C HIS A 330 -13.56 -20.12 -7.09
N MET A 331 -13.52 -19.44 -5.94
CA MET A 331 -14.43 -18.33 -5.65
C MET A 331 -14.25 -17.19 -6.66
N PHE A 332 -13.02 -16.80 -6.99
CA PHE A 332 -12.76 -15.79 -8.02
C PHE A 332 -13.34 -16.19 -9.38
N GLU A 333 -13.18 -17.46 -9.78
CA GLU A 333 -13.78 -17.99 -11.02
C GLU A 333 -15.32 -17.90 -10.98
N ARG A 334 -15.95 -18.28 -9.87
CA ARG A 334 -17.41 -18.22 -9.68
C ARG A 334 -17.95 -16.79 -9.74
N LEU A 335 -17.16 -15.79 -9.38
CA LEU A 335 -17.51 -14.38 -9.55
C LEU A 335 -17.49 -13.92 -11.01
N GLY A 336 -17.16 -14.79 -11.96
CA GLY A 336 -17.15 -14.49 -13.39
C GLY A 336 -15.91 -13.73 -13.84
N ILE A 337 -14.82 -13.71 -13.05
CA ILE A 337 -13.57 -13.13 -13.50
C ILE A 337 -12.97 -14.04 -14.60
N PRO A 338 -12.61 -13.49 -15.77
CA PRO A 338 -12.02 -14.28 -16.84
C PRO A 338 -10.72 -14.98 -16.42
N LEU A 339 -10.58 -16.24 -16.80
CA LEU A 339 -9.32 -16.97 -16.63
C LEU A 339 -8.30 -16.49 -17.65
N LEU A 340 -7.04 -16.39 -17.22
CA LEU A 340 -5.95 -16.22 -18.17
C LEU A 340 -5.89 -17.42 -19.10
N SER A 341 -6.02 -17.17 -20.41
CA SER A 341 -5.79 -18.18 -21.44
C SER A 341 -4.32 -18.55 -21.42
N GLY A 342 -3.97 -19.82 -21.17
CA GLY A 342 -2.62 -20.32 -21.36
C GLY A 342 -2.16 -20.07 -22.80
N ARG A 343 -0.87 -19.84 -23.04
CA ARG A 343 -0.29 -19.78 -24.39
C ARG A 343 -0.63 -21.10 -25.15
N GLY A 344 -1.74 -21.09 -25.89
CA GLY A 344 -2.22 -22.29 -26.61
C GLY A 344 -3.40 -22.05 -27.54
N SER A 345 -4.06 -20.91 -27.52
CA SER A 345 -5.13 -20.61 -28.49
C SER A 345 -4.87 -19.29 -29.22
N ARG A 346 -4.09 -19.35 -30.32
CA ARG A 346 -4.19 -18.33 -31.37
C ARG A 346 -5.58 -18.45 -31.99
N GLY A 347 -6.34 -17.40 -31.91
CA GLY A 347 -7.64 -17.33 -32.56
C GLY A 347 -8.39 -16.07 -32.20
N TRP A 348 -7.86 -14.93 -32.60
CA TRP A 348 -8.71 -13.72 -32.80
C TRP A 348 -9.03 -13.66 -34.28
N ARG A 349 -10.30 -13.85 -34.62
CA ARG A 349 -10.89 -13.37 -35.86
C ARG A 349 -11.79 -12.18 -35.55
#